data_1162b3d4bab75de1e55eb565edeca332
#
_entry.id   1162b3d4bab75de1e55eb565edeca332
#
_cell.length_a   1.000
_cell.length_b   1.000
_cell.length_c   1.000
_cell.angle_alpha   90.00
_cell.angle_beta   90.00
_cell.angle_gamma   90.00
#
_symmetry.space_group_name_H-M   'P 1'
#
loop_
_entity.id
_entity.type
_entity.pdbx_description
1 polymer ?
#
loop_
_entity_poly.entity_id
_entity_poly.type
_entity_poly.pdbx_seq_one_letter_code
_entity_poly.pdbx_strand_id
1 'polypeptide(L)'
;MTLDSSARGPVTYCDKLATTQWGRYIVGVEGTALRTALSWQPPGAALEIGCEGGRWSRMLADAGWSLTCVDVDADALAVCQARIPSARCVLASERDKTLPCGDGSVQLLLCIEVWPVMDADWFLPEAHRVLAPGGLLVGVIMNRTSLRGLFVRSRERMTNANGFRHYRHSYASWRRGLASQGFRVRYERGYCWFPFSRASDLSVIPAFTAVESALSLPRLPSLSPYVVFVAQRE
;
A
#
# COMPACT_ATOMS: atom_id res chain seq x y z
N MET A 1 10.85 31.10 6.10
CA MET A 1 9.52 30.66 6.61
C MET A 1 9.77 29.33 7.34
N THR A 2 10.03 29.42 8.63
CA THR A 2 10.32 28.29 9.49
C THR A 2 9.03 27.50 9.69
N LEU A 3 8.98 26.27 9.17
CA LEU A 3 7.87 25.35 9.41
C LEU A 3 7.86 24.99 10.90
N ASP A 4 6.78 25.36 11.57
CA ASP A 4 6.50 25.08 12.98
C ASP A 4 6.57 23.54 13.21
N SER A 5 7.52 23.11 14.03
CA SER A 5 7.74 21.70 14.38
C SER A 5 6.74 21.17 15.41
N SER A 6 5.86 22.02 15.96
CA SER A 6 4.91 21.67 17.03
C SER A 6 3.65 20.94 16.53
N ALA A 7 3.39 20.93 15.22
CA ALA A 7 2.22 20.25 14.61
C ALA A 7 2.44 18.80 14.21
N ARG A 8 3.59 18.21 14.53
CA ARG A 8 3.90 16.80 14.24
C ARG A 8 3.71 15.98 15.51
N GLY A 9 2.61 15.25 15.59
CA GLY A 9 2.42 14.22 16.61
C GLY A 9 3.60 13.23 16.66
N PRO A 10 3.60 12.25 17.58
CA PRO A 10 4.70 11.31 17.77
C PRO A 10 5.12 10.64 16.46
N VAL A 11 6.42 10.46 16.27
CA VAL A 11 7.03 9.85 15.07
C VAL A 11 6.82 8.34 15.13
N THR A 12 6.12 7.78 14.15
CA THR A 12 5.84 6.34 14.09
C THR A 12 7.01 5.53 13.55
N TYR A 13 6.89 4.19 13.60
CA TYR A 13 7.89 3.30 13.03
C TYR A 13 8.04 3.49 11.50
N CYS A 14 6.93 3.54 10.78
CA CYS A 14 6.96 3.76 9.34
C CYS A 14 7.49 5.15 8.95
N ASP A 15 7.25 6.18 9.76
CA ASP A 15 7.86 7.49 9.55
C ASP A 15 9.40 7.42 9.61
N LYS A 16 9.93 6.70 10.61
CA LYS A 16 11.39 6.49 10.74
C LYS A 16 11.95 5.75 9.52
N LEU A 17 11.28 4.68 9.09
CA LEU A 17 11.70 3.95 7.89
C LEU A 17 11.68 4.81 6.64
N ALA A 18 10.69 5.68 6.50
CA ALA A 18 10.56 6.58 5.35
C ALA A 18 11.71 7.61 5.24
N THR A 19 12.48 7.85 6.30
CA THR A 19 13.64 8.75 6.26
C THR A 19 14.91 8.08 5.76
N THR A 20 14.99 6.75 5.72
CA THR A 20 16.15 6.02 5.18
C THR A 20 16.22 6.14 3.66
N GLN A 21 17.39 5.87 3.07
CA GLN A 21 17.58 5.92 1.61
C GLN A 21 16.60 4.96 0.89
N TRP A 22 16.49 3.71 1.38
CA TRP A 22 15.59 2.73 0.77
C TRP A 22 14.13 3.05 1.04
N GLY A 23 13.81 3.54 2.23
CA GLY A 23 12.46 3.98 2.57
C GLY A 23 11.98 5.14 1.71
N ARG A 24 12.81 6.15 1.46
CA ARG A 24 12.49 7.27 0.54
C ARG A 24 12.19 6.78 -0.88
N TYR A 25 12.99 5.81 -1.36
CA TYR A 25 12.73 5.19 -2.66
C TYR A 25 11.36 4.51 -2.70
N ILE A 26 11.03 3.66 -1.71
CA ILE A 26 9.73 2.97 -1.61
C ILE A 26 8.59 3.98 -1.58
N VAL A 27 8.62 4.92 -0.64
CA VAL A 27 7.60 5.98 -0.49
C VAL A 27 7.47 6.82 -1.77
N GLY A 28 8.57 7.08 -2.47
CA GLY A 28 8.56 7.79 -3.75
C GLY A 28 7.79 7.03 -4.85
N VAL A 29 7.98 5.71 -4.94
CA VAL A 29 7.28 4.85 -5.92
C VAL A 29 5.80 4.76 -5.59
N GLU A 30 5.45 4.43 -4.35
CA GLU A 30 4.07 4.28 -3.88
C GLU A 30 3.30 5.61 -3.95
N GLY A 31 3.93 6.71 -3.52
CA GLY A 31 3.36 8.04 -3.62
C GLY A 31 3.14 8.50 -5.07
N THR A 32 3.94 8.01 -6.03
CA THR A 32 3.69 8.28 -7.44
C THR A 32 2.43 7.56 -7.92
N ALA A 33 2.22 6.30 -7.55
CA ALA A 33 1.01 5.58 -7.89
C ALA A 33 -0.24 6.25 -7.27
N LEU A 34 -0.14 6.68 -6.01
CA LEU A 34 -1.23 7.40 -5.34
C LEU A 34 -1.54 8.74 -6.04
N ARG A 35 -0.54 9.58 -6.32
CA ARG A 35 -0.74 10.84 -7.08
C ARG A 35 -1.36 10.59 -8.45
N THR A 36 -0.97 9.51 -9.13
CA THR A 36 -1.57 9.12 -10.40
C THR A 36 -3.05 8.79 -10.23
N ALA A 37 -3.42 8.01 -9.22
CA ALA A 37 -4.83 7.73 -8.91
C ALA A 37 -5.62 9.01 -8.61
N LEU A 38 -5.06 9.92 -7.80
CA LEU A 38 -5.69 11.20 -7.46
C LEU A 38 -5.90 12.12 -8.67
N SER A 39 -5.06 12.01 -9.70
CA SER A 39 -5.22 12.80 -10.93
C SER A 39 -6.39 12.34 -11.81
N TRP A 40 -6.96 11.16 -11.54
CA TRP A 40 -8.05 10.58 -12.34
C TRP A 40 -9.43 10.84 -11.76
N GLN A 41 -9.52 11.25 -10.51
CA GLN A 41 -10.81 11.49 -9.84
C GLN A 41 -10.75 12.76 -8.97
N PRO A 42 -11.87 13.52 -8.90
CA PRO A 42 -11.99 14.60 -7.93
C PRO A 42 -12.03 14.04 -6.51
N PRO A 43 -11.71 14.87 -5.49
CA PRO A 43 -11.86 14.48 -4.10
C PRO A 43 -13.26 13.99 -3.76
N GLY A 44 -13.33 12.92 -2.98
CA GLY A 44 -14.57 12.28 -2.52
C GLY A 44 -14.33 11.54 -1.21
N ALA A 45 -15.06 10.45 -0.95
CA ALA A 45 -14.81 9.59 0.20
C ALA A 45 -13.68 8.60 -0.10
N ALA A 46 -12.74 8.46 0.84
CA ALA A 46 -11.66 7.50 0.77
C ALA A 46 -11.58 6.62 2.02
N LEU A 47 -11.19 5.36 1.82
CA LEU A 47 -10.90 4.41 2.88
C LEU A 47 -9.43 4.01 2.80
N GLU A 48 -8.69 4.13 3.90
CA GLU A 48 -7.34 3.58 4.01
C GLU A 48 -7.31 2.45 5.03
N ILE A 49 -6.82 1.29 4.62
CA ILE A 49 -6.62 0.11 5.46
C ILE A 49 -5.14 0.03 5.84
N GLY A 50 -4.86 -0.16 7.15
CA GLY A 50 -3.50 -0.13 7.68
C GLY A 50 -2.91 1.27 7.61
N CYS A 51 -3.67 2.26 8.06
CA CYS A 51 -3.28 3.67 7.95
C CYS A 51 -2.07 4.03 8.83
N GLU A 52 -1.76 3.22 9.85
CA GLU A 52 -0.72 3.49 10.84
C GLU A 52 -0.84 4.95 11.36
N GLY A 53 0.24 5.72 11.40
CA GLY A 53 0.21 7.14 11.76
C GLY A 53 -0.34 8.09 10.69
N GLY A 54 -1.01 7.59 9.64
CA GLY A 54 -1.73 8.40 8.66
C GLY A 54 -0.86 9.11 7.62
N ARG A 55 0.22 8.48 7.15
CA ARG A 55 1.09 9.09 6.13
C ARG A 55 0.35 9.36 4.82
N TRP A 56 -0.28 8.35 4.26
CA TRP A 56 -1.03 8.49 3.01
C TRP A 56 -2.37 9.19 3.26
N SER A 57 -3.01 8.93 4.42
CA SER A 57 -4.20 9.65 4.86
C SER A 57 -3.97 11.17 4.87
N ARG A 58 -2.81 11.64 5.37
CA ARG A 58 -2.47 13.06 5.38
C ARG A 58 -2.42 13.64 3.97
N MET A 59 -1.79 12.92 3.03
CA MET A 59 -1.74 13.33 1.63
C MET A 59 -3.14 13.44 1.01
N LEU A 60 -4.05 12.53 1.37
CA LEU A 60 -5.44 12.57 0.92
C LEU A 60 -6.21 13.72 1.55
N ALA A 61 -6.05 13.96 2.87
CA ALA A 61 -6.69 15.05 3.58
C ALA A 61 -6.26 16.39 2.99
N ASP A 62 -4.97 16.59 2.75
CA ASP A 62 -4.41 17.80 2.15
C ASP A 62 -4.93 18.01 0.71
N ALA A 63 -5.33 16.93 0.01
CA ALA A 63 -5.98 16.97 -1.30
C ALA A 63 -7.53 17.09 -1.23
N GLY A 64 -8.11 17.26 -0.05
CA GLY A 64 -9.55 17.52 0.16
C GLY A 64 -10.42 16.27 0.23
N TRP A 65 -9.86 15.08 0.44
CA TRP A 65 -10.63 13.84 0.57
C TRP A 65 -11.24 13.69 1.97
N SER A 66 -12.46 13.13 2.03
CA SER A 66 -13.11 12.71 3.27
C SER A 66 -12.65 11.29 3.64
N LEU A 67 -12.04 11.14 4.83
CA LEU A 67 -11.28 9.93 5.15
C LEU A 67 -11.95 9.05 6.20
N THR A 68 -11.96 7.74 5.92
CA THR A 68 -12.05 6.69 6.93
C THR A 68 -10.69 5.97 6.98
N CYS A 69 -10.05 5.98 8.15
CA CYS A 69 -8.75 5.37 8.39
C CYS A 69 -8.94 4.15 9.31
N VAL A 70 -8.43 3.00 8.89
CA VAL A 70 -8.61 1.74 9.61
C VAL A 70 -7.25 1.14 9.97
N ASP A 71 -7.09 0.76 11.22
CA ASP A 71 -5.92 -0.01 11.67
C ASP A 71 -6.31 -0.95 12.80
N VAL A 72 -5.48 -1.95 13.08
CA VAL A 72 -5.62 -2.88 14.23
C VAL A 72 -4.83 -2.38 15.44
N ASP A 73 -3.94 -1.40 15.26
CA ASP A 73 -3.12 -0.78 16.29
C ASP A 73 -3.77 0.52 16.79
N ALA A 74 -4.26 0.50 18.03
CA ALA A 74 -4.94 1.65 18.64
C ALA A 74 -4.00 2.85 18.84
N ASP A 75 -2.71 2.61 19.14
CA ASP A 75 -1.73 3.69 19.33
C ASP A 75 -1.41 4.38 18.00
N ALA A 76 -1.27 3.60 16.94
CA ALA A 76 -1.11 4.13 15.59
C ALA A 76 -2.32 4.96 15.14
N LEU A 77 -3.55 4.47 15.41
CA LEU A 77 -4.78 5.23 15.13
C LEU A 77 -4.87 6.53 15.92
N ALA A 78 -4.44 6.55 17.18
CA ALA A 78 -4.41 7.77 17.98
C ALA A 78 -3.47 8.81 17.36
N VAL A 79 -2.31 8.39 16.82
CA VAL A 79 -1.40 9.27 16.07
C VAL A 79 -2.06 9.78 14.78
N CYS A 80 -2.72 8.91 14.03
CA CYS A 80 -3.44 9.29 12.82
C CYS A 80 -4.53 10.32 13.12
N GLN A 81 -5.36 10.07 14.14
CA GLN A 81 -6.43 10.99 14.57
C GLN A 81 -5.89 12.36 15.01
N ALA A 82 -4.77 12.38 15.74
CA ALA A 82 -4.14 13.62 16.15
C ALA A 82 -3.59 14.43 14.96
N ARG A 83 -3.08 13.76 13.94
CA ARG A 83 -2.56 14.39 12.71
C ARG A 83 -3.65 14.85 11.76
N ILE A 84 -4.78 14.16 11.75
CA ILE A 84 -5.90 14.42 10.83
C ILE A 84 -7.21 14.40 11.64
N PRO A 85 -7.52 15.47 12.38
CA PRO A 85 -8.71 15.50 13.25
C PRO A 85 -10.05 15.29 12.51
N SER A 86 -10.09 15.59 11.22
CA SER A 86 -11.27 15.39 10.37
C SER A 86 -11.47 13.95 9.91
N ALA A 87 -10.48 13.06 10.05
CA ALA A 87 -10.61 11.68 9.65
C ALA A 87 -11.45 10.88 10.64
N ARG A 88 -12.25 9.96 10.11
CA ARG A 88 -12.92 8.93 10.91
C ARG A 88 -11.96 7.77 11.13
N CYS A 89 -11.36 7.66 12.31
CA CYS A 89 -10.49 6.54 12.66
C CYS A 89 -11.31 5.38 13.24
N VAL A 90 -11.06 4.17 12.75
CA VAL A 90 -11.79 2.94 13.14
C VAL A 90 -10.78 1.88 13.55
N LEU A 91 -10.85 1.44 14.80
CA LEU A 91 -10.07 0.31 15.28
C LEU A 91 -10.74 -0.98 14.76
N ALA A 92 -10.01 -1.74 13.96
CA ALA A 92 -10.44 -3.04 13.43
C ALA A 92 -9.86 -4.19 14.26
N SER A 93 -10.48 -5.35 14.11
CA SER A 93 -9.92 -6.62 14.60
C SER A 93 -9.26 -7.36 13.44
N GLU A 94 -8.17 -8.09 13.71
CA GLU A 94 -7.57 -9.02 12.73
C GLU A 94 -8.56 -10.11 12.24
N ARG A 95 -9.66 -10.32 12.97
CA ARG A 95 -10.71 -11.29 12.64
C ARG A 95 -11.79 -10.71 11.73
N ASP A 96 -11.83 -9.39 11.56
CA ASP A 96 -12.81 -8.73 10.72
C ASP A 96 -12.59 -9.09 9.26
N LYS A 97 -13.68 -9.39 8.57
CA LYS A 97 -13.69 -9.73 7.14
C LYS A 97 -14.57 -8.79 6.33
N THR A 98 -14.96 -7.68 6.95
CA THR A 98 -15.80 -6.64 6.35
C THR A 98 -15.16 -5.28 6.55
N LEU A 99 -15.26 -4.43 5.54
CA LEU A 99 -14.76 -3.07 5.60
C LEU A 99 -15.82 -2.13 6.20
N PRO A 100 -15.46 -1.14 7.04
CA PRO A 100 -16.40 -0.32 7.80
C PRO A 100 -17.03 0.81 6.96
N CYS A 101 -17.37 0.52 5.72
CA CYS A 101 -18.03 1.43 4.78
C CYS A 101 -19.21 0.74 4.13
N GLY A 102 -20.22 1.52 3.75
CA GLY A 102 -21.38 1.04 3.01
C GLY A 102 -21.05 0.66 1.57
N ASP A 103 -21.98 -0.02 0.91
CA ASP A 103 -21.83 -0.42 -0.49
C ASP A 103 -21.71 0.81 -1.41
N GLY A 104 -20.73 0.79 -2.30
CA GLY A 104 -20.49 1.85 -3.26
C GLY A 104 -20.26 3.24 -2.66
N SER A 105 -19.85 3.32 -1.39
CA SER A 105 -19.78 4.58 -0.66
C SER A 105 -18.44 5.30 -0.76
N VAL A 106 -17.38 4.65 -1.26
CA VAL A 106 -16.05 5.25 -1.38
C VAL A 106 -15.57 5.31 -2.84
N GLN A 107 -14.88 6.36 -3.19
CA GLN A 107 -14.29 6.57 -4.51
C GLN A 107 -12.84 6.10 -4.59
N LEU A 108 -12.16 5.97 -3.42
CA LEU A 108 -10.77 5.56 -3.35
C LEU A 108 -10.56 4.63 -2.15
N LEU A 109 -9.97 3.46 -2.40
CA LEU A 109 -9.56 2.51 -1.36
C LEU A 109 -8.04 2.32 -1.45
N LEU A 110 -7.35 2.56 -0.34
CA LEU A 110 -5.93 2.30 -0.18
C LEU A 110 -5.70 1.06 0.69
N CYS A 111 -4.84 0.17 0.22
CA CYS A 111 -4.31 -0.96 0.98
C CYS A 111 -2.82 -1.14 0.60
N ILE A 112 -1.96 -0.27 1.16
CA ILE A 112 -0.53 -0.21 0.82
C ILE A 112 0.26 -0.92 1.90
N GLU A 113 0.93 -2.03 1.53
CA GLU A 113 1.79 -2.84 2.40
C GLU A 113 1.08 -3.52 3.60
N VAL A 114 -0.22 -3.73 3.50
CA VAL A 114 -1.01 -4.49 4.48
C VAL A 114 -1.17 -5.93 3.98
N TRP A 115 -0.08 -6.68 4.05
CA TRP A 115 0.04 -8.02 3.46
C TRP A 115 -1.03 -9.01 3.93
N PRO A 116 -1.40 -9.09 5.24
CA PRO A 116 -2.44 -10.00 5.70
C PRO A 116 -3.80 -9.74 5.05
N VAL A 117 -4.13 -8.48 4.80
CA VAL A 117 -5.39 -8.08 4.14
C VAL A 117 -5.30 -8.35 2.64
N MET A 118 -4.21 -7.91 1.99
CA MET A 118 -4.01 -8.09 0.55
C MET A 118 -4.03 -9.57 0.14
N ASP A 119 -3.55 -10.46 0.99
CA ASP A 119 -3.51 -11.91 0.74
C ASP A 119 -4.80 -12.64 1.17
N ALA A 120 -5.79 -11.94 1.73
CA ALA A 120 -7.03 -12.55 2.22
C ALA A 120 -8.07 -12.73 1.10
N ASP A 121 -8.71 -13.90 1.07
CA ASP A 121 -9.71 -14.23 0.05
C ASP A 121 -10.96 -13.31 0.10
N TRP A 122 -11.24 -12.72 1.27
CA TRP A 122 -12.37 -11.81 1.48
C TRP A 122 -12.12 -10.39 0.96
N PHE A 123 -10.84 -10.00 0.76
CA PHE A 123 -10.49 -8.60 0.52
C PHE A 123 -11.02 -8.05 -0.81
N LEU A 124 -10.80 -8.74 -1.93
CA LEU A 124 -11.25 -8.25 -3.24
C LEU A 124 -12.78 -8.14 -3.37
N PRO A 125 -13.59 -9.12 -2.88
CA PRO A 125 -15.04 -8.96 -2.80
C PRO A 125 -15.48 -7.74 -1.97
N GLU A 126 -14.86 -7.51 -0.80
CA GLU A 126 -15.17 -6.36 0.04
C GLU A 126 -14.71 -5.03 -0.57
N ALA A 127 -13.53 -5.01 -1.20
CA ALA A 127 -13.06 -3.84 -1.95
C ALA A 127 -14.04 -3.48 -3.07
N HIS A 128 -14.55 -4.49 -3.80
CA HIS A 128 -15.58 -4.28 -4.82
C HIS A 128 -16.88 -3.77 -4.20
N ARG A 129 -17.31 -4.33 -3.06
CA ARG A 129 -18.54 -3.89 -2.38
C ARG A 129 -18.49 -2.41 -2.01
N VAL A 130 -17.41 -1.96 -1.33
CA VAL A 130 -17.35 -0.59 -0.78
C VAL A 130 -17.03 0.47 -1.81
N LEU A 131 -16.28 0.16 -2.87
CA LEU A 131 -15.96 1.12 -3.92
C LEU A 131 -17.18 1.45 -4.76
N ALA A 132 -17.37 2.71 -5.09
CA ALA A 132 -18.35 3.14 -6.09
C ALA A 132 -17.98 2.61 -7.49
N PRO A 133 -18.93 2.47 -8.43
CA PRO A 133 -18.62 2.23 -9.84
C PRO A 133 -17.63 3.31 -10.34
N GLY A 134 -16.56 2.88 -11.02
CA GLY A 134 -15.48 3.76 -11.43
C GLY A 134 -14.48 4.10 -10.31
N GLY A 135 -14.72 3.71 -9.06
CA GLY A 135 -13.82 3.92 -7.92
C GLY A 135 -12.49 3.19 -8.07
N LEU A 136 -11.47 3.65 -7.36
CA LEU A 136 -10.08 3.19 -7.50
C LEU A 136 -9.61 2.43 -6.26
N LEU A 137 -8.96 1.28 -6.49
CA LEU A 137 -8.18 0.53 -5.52
C LEU A 137 -6.69 0.79 -5.77
N VAL A 138 -5.98 1.32 -4.79
CA VAL A 138 -4.51 1.45 -4.79
C VAL A 138 -3.94 0.44 -3.80
N GLY A 139 -3.05 -0.42 -4.27
CA GLY A 139 -2.48 -1.45 -3.41
C GLY A 139 -1.08 -1.88 -3.83
N VAL A 140 -0.46 -2.66 -2.95
CA VAL A 140 0.86 -3.26 -3.18
C VAL A 140 0.80 -4.73 -2.92
N ILE A 141 1.37 -5.54 -3.83
CA ILE A 141 1.54 -6.97 -3.61
C ILE A 141 3.00 -7.40 -3.61
N MET A 142 3.31 -8.46 -2.87
CA MET A 142 4.56 -9.20 -2.95
C MET A 142 4.42 -10.32 -4.00
N ASN A 143 5.24 -10.26 -5.06
CA ASN A 143 5.12 -11.17 -6.19
C ASN A 143 5.93 -12.47 -5.98
N ARG A 144 5.21 -13.58 -5.85
CA ARG A 144 5.77 -14.93 -5.65
C ARG A 144 6.75 -15.38 -6.74
N THR A 145 6.52 -14.96 -7.98
CA THR A 145 7.32 -15.38 -9.14
C THR A 145 8.58 -14.55 -9.36
N SER A 146 8.81 -13.52 -8.55
CA SER A 146 10.09 -12.81 -8.53
C SER A 146 11.21 -13.68 -7.97
N LEU A 147 12.46 -13.38 -8.34
CA LEU A 147 13.64 -14.09 -7.78
C LEU A 147 13.65 -14.02 -6.25
N ARG A 148 13.34 -12.84 -5.67
CA ARG A 148 13.23 -12.65 -4.22
C ARG A 148 12.11 -13.50 -3.62
N GLY A 149 10.96 -13.55 -4.27
CA GLY A 149 9.81 -14.36 -3.84
C GLY A 149 10.12 -15.87 -3.85
N LEU A 150 10.80 -16.34 -4.88
CA LEU A 150 11.25 -17.74 -4.96
C LEU A 150 12.23 -18.09 -3.84
N PHE A 151 13.22 -17.21 -3.56
CA PHE A 151 14.19 -17.39 -2.50
C PHE A 151 13.56 -17.41 -1.10
N VAL A 152 12.73 -16.42 -0.79
CA VAL A 152 12.05 -16.31 0.52
C VAL A 152 11.17 -17.53 0.77
N ARG A 153 10.39 -17.95 -0.21
CA ARG A 153 9.52 -19.13 -0.08
C ARG A 153 10.29 -20.44 0.08
N SER A 154 11.43 -20.59 -0.61
CA SER A 154 12.29 -21.76 -0.42
C SER A 154 12.81 -21.82 1.01
N ARG A 155 13.24 -20.67 1.55
CA ARG A 155 13.67 -20.57 2.94
C ARG A 155 12.55 -20.87 3.94
N GLU A 156 11.36 -20.30 3.76
CA GLU A 156 10.17 -20.54 4.60
C GLU A 156 9.79 -22.05 4.64
N ARG A 157 9.91 -22.75 3.50
CA ARG A 157 9.68 -24.20 3.43
C ARG A 157 10.71 -24.99 4.22
N MET A 158 11.99 -24.59 4.16
CA MET A 158 13.07 -25.30 4.87
C MET A 158 13.00 -25.07 6.38
N THR A 159 12.53 -23.91 6.83
CA THR A 159 12.49 -23.55 8.26
C THR A 159 11.20 -23.99 8.95
N ASN A 160 10.23 -24.60 8.22
CA ASN A 160 8.90 -24.95 8.73
C ASN A 160 8.24 -23.81 9.53
N ALA A 161 8.46 -22.56 9.12
CA ALA A 161 7.97 -21.39 9.84
C ALA A 161 6.43 -21.38 9.86
N ASN A 162 5.86 -21.65 11.04
CA ASN A 162 4.44 -21.45 11.29
C ASN A 162 4.21 -19.95 11.52
N GLY A 163 3.68 -19.27 10.52
CA GLY A 163 3.44 -17.83 10.61
C GLY A 163 2.91 -17.26 9.29
N PHE A 164 2.85 -15.94 9.22
CA PHE A 164 2.47 -15.25 8.01
C PHE A 164 3.41 -15.62 6.85
N ARG A 165 2.85 -16.13 5.75
CA ARG A 165 3.62 -16.52 4.56
C ARG A 165 3.70 -15.34 3.61
N HIS A 166 4.92 -14.84 3.42
CA HIS A 166 5.20 -13.81 2.43
C HIS A 166 5.10 -14.37 0.99
N TYR A 167 4.90 -13.48 0.02
CA TYR A 167 4.86 -13.85 -1.39
C TYR A 167 3.86 -14.97 -1.73
N ARG A 168 2.63 -14.85 -1.25
CA ARG A 168 1.58 -15.87 -1.43
C ARG A 168 1.11 -15.97 -2.87
N HIS A 169 0.91 -14.84 -3.54
CA HIS A 169 0.39 -14.74 -4.89
C HIS A 169 1.46 -14.39 -5.93
N SER A 170 1.31 -14.89 -7.16
CA SER A 170 2.00 -14.31 -8.31
C SER A 170 1.25 -13.07 -8.78
N TYR A 171 1.94 -12.09 -9.36
CA TYR A 171 1.25 -10.92 -9.89
C TYR A 171 0.25 -11.28 -10.99
N ALA A 172 0.56 -12.27 -11.82
CA ALA A 172 -0.37 -12.76 -12.84
C ALA A 172 -1.65 -13.37 -12.23
N SER A 173 -1.55 -14.13 -11.13
CA SER A 173 -2.75 -14.65 -10.44
C SER A 173 -3.53 -13.53 -9.76
N TRP A 174 -2.86 -12.52 -9.20
CA TRP A 174 -3.48 -11.36 -8.60
C TRP A 174 -4.28 -10.55 -9.64
N ARG A 175 -3.69 -10.28 -10.80
CA ARG A 175 -4.41 -9.60 -11.91
C ARG A 175 -5.66 -10.35 -12.35
N ARG A 176 -5.59 -11.69 -12.44
CA ARG A 176 -6.79 -12.50 -12.74
C ARG A 176 -7.84 -12.40 -11.64
N GLY A 177 -7.42 -12.40 -10.37
CA GLY A 177 -8.31 -12.17 -9.24
C GLY A 177 -9.00 -10.81 -9.30
N LEU A 178 -8.27 -9.74 -9.59
CA LEU A 178 -8.84 -8.42 -9.82
C LEU A 178 -9.88 -8.44 -10.95
N ALA A 179 -9.53 -8.99 -12.11
CA ALA A 179 -10.44 -9.06 -13.25
C ALA A 179 -11.70 -9.88 -12.96
N SER A 180 -11.59 -11.01 -12.23
CA SER A 180 -12.74 -11.84 -11.85
C SER A 180 -13.68 -11.16 -10.86
N GLN A 181 -13.20 -10.14 -10.14
CA GLN A 181 -13.97 -9.31 -9.23
C GLN A 181 -14.39 -7.95 -9.85
N GLY A 182 -14.35 -7.81 -11.18
CA GLY A 182 -14.80 -6.60 -11.87
C GLY A 182 -13.85 -5.41 -11.71
N PHE A 183 -12.55 -5.66 -11.55
CA PHE A 183 -11.53 -4.61 -11.54
C PHE A 183 -10.67 -4.63 -12.79
N ARG A 184 -10.38 -3.45 -13.32
CA ARG A 184 -9.43 -3.24 -14.41
C ARG A 184 -8.19 -2.50 -13.94
N VAL A 185 -7.01 -3.11 -14.09
CA VAL A 185 -5.73 -2.45 -13.74
C VAL A 185 -5.45 -1.33 -14.75
N ARG A 186 -5.30 -0.10 -14.23
CA ARG A 186 -5.05 1.13 -14.98
C ARG A 186 -3.59 1.59 -14.88
N TYR A 187 -2.92 1.25 -13.78
CA TYR A 187 -1.52 1.55 -13.54
C TYR A 187 -0.88 0.39 -12.79
N GLU A 188 0.35 0.07 -13.15
CA GLU A 188 1.17 -0.90 -12.44
C GLU A 188 2.64 -0.54 -12.57
N ARG A 189 3.40 -0.77 -11.49
CA ARG A 189 4.84 -0.52 -11.46
C ARG A 189 5.52 -1.52 -10.55
N GLY A 190 6.53 -2.21 -11.10
CA GLY A 190 7.42 -3.07 -10.32
C GLY A 190 8.49 -2.26 -9.58
N TYR A 191 8.91 -2.72 -8.39
CA TYR A 191 9.95 -2.06 -7.60
C TYR A 191 10.60 -3.00 -6.59
N CYS A 192 11.60 -2.52 -5.83
CA CYS A 192 12.38 -3.30 -4.87
C CYS A 192 13.18 -4.44 -5.50
N TRP A 193 13.75 -4.24 -6.68
CA TRP A 193 14.53 -5.25 -7.40
C TRP A 193 15.80 -5.67 -6.66
N PHE A 194 16.40 -4.76 -5.92
CA PHE A 194 17.58 -5.04 -5.10
C PHE A 194 17.19 -5.39 -3.66
N PRO A 195 17.91 -6.33 -3.01
CA PRO A 195 17.51 -6.93 -1.72
C PRO A 195 17.90 -6.08 -0.50
N PHE A 196 17.72 -4.77 -0.57
CA PHE A 196 17.90 -3.91 0.60
C PHE A 196 16.76 -4.10 1.60
N SER A 197 17.08 -3.98 2.90
CA SER A 197 16.06 -3.90 3.95
C SER A 197 15.42 -2.52 3.96
N ARG A 198 14.20 -2.41 4.52
CA ARG A 198 13.53 -1.10 4.65
C ARG A 198 14.31 -0.08 5.47
N ALA A 199 15.06 -0.56 6.45
CA ALA A 199 15.90 0.28 7.30
C ALA A 199 17.26 0.61 6.68
N SER A 200 17.53 0.19 5.42
CA SER A 200 18.83 0.44 4.79
C SER A 200 19.01 1.91 4.45
N ASP A 201 20.11 2.47 4.92
CA ASP A 201 20.50 3.88 4.67
C ASP A 201 21.88 3.98 3.99
N LEU A 202 22.23 2.97 3.18
CA LEU A 202 23.49 2.90 2.48
C LEU A 202 23.56 3.95 1.35
N SER A 203 24.68 4.66 1.27
CA SER A 203 24.91 5.71 0.24
C SER A 203 24.90 5.20 -1.21
N VAL A 204 25.06 3.89 -1.40
CA VAL A 204 25.00 3.24 -2.73
C VAL A 204 23.59 3.05 -3.27
N ILE A 205 22.55 3.15 -2.44
CA ILE A 205 21.17 2.90 -2.82
C ILE A 205 20.71 3.76 -4.01
N PRO A 206 20.99 5.07 -4.08
CA PRO A 206 20.63 5.87 -5.25
C PRO A 206 21.20 5.34 -6.57
N ALA A 207 22.41 4.79 -6.56
CA ALA A 207 23.02 4.20 -7.75
C ALA A 207 22.26 2.94 -8.20
N PHE A 208 21.87 2.07 -7.24
CA PHE A 208 21.07 0.88 -7.55
C PHE A 208 19.68 1.21 -8.07
N THR A 209 19.01 2.21 -7.52
CA THR A 209 17.71 2.67 -8.02
C THR A 209 17.81 3.35 -9.40
N ALA A 210 18.93 4.02 -9.68
CA ALA A 210 19.21 4.53 -11.01
C ALA A 210 19.42 3.41 -12.04
N VAL A 211 20.14 2.33 -11.68
CA VAL A 211 20.30 1.13 -12.52
C VAL A 211 18.94 0.46 -12.77
N GLU A 212 18.09 0.33 -11.73
CA GLU A 212 16.74 -0.20 -11.87
C GLU A 212 15.94 0.57 -12.93
N SER A 213 16.03 1.91 -12.89
CA SER A 213 15.35 2.79 -13.84
C SER A 213 15.96 2.71 -15.24
N ALA A 214 17.30 2.73 -15.36
CA ALA A 214 18.01 2.66 -16.63
C ALA A 214 17.73 1.35 -17.40
N LEU A 215 17.61 0.23 -16.67
CA LEU A 215 17.25 -1.06 -17.23
C LEU A 215 15.75 -1.23 -17.47
N SER A 216 14.94 -0.20 -17.22
CA SER A 216 13.47 -0.24 -17.33
C SER A 216 12.81 -1.37 -16.53
N LEU A 217 13.45 -1.85 -15.46
CA LEU A 217 12.94 -2.93 -14.61
C LEU A 217 11.55 -2.62 -14.02
N PRO A 218 11.20 -1.37 -13.66
CA PRO A 218 9.85 -1.02 -13.19
C PRO A 218 8.72 -1.36 -14.17
N ARG A 219 9.01 -1.54 -15.45
CA ARG A 219 8.04 -1.93 -16.49
C ARG A 219 7.82 -3.46 -16.58
N LEU A 220 8.47 -4.23 -15.71
CA LEU A 220 8.38 -5.69 -15.67
C LEU A 220 7.70 -6.17 -14.36
N PRO A 221 6.43 -5.78 -14.09
CA PRO A 221 5.75 -6.09 -12.83
C PRO A 221 5.64 -7.60 -12.57
N SER A 222 5.50 -8.41 -13.60
CA SER A 222 5.41 -9.87 -13.47
C SER A 222 6.68 -10.53 -12.91
N LEU A 223 7.83 -9.86 -12.99
CA LEU A 223 9.13 -10.34 -12.49
C LEU A 223 9.59 -9.58 -11.25
N SER A 224 9.00 -8.43 -10.97
CA SER A 224 9.36 -7.55 -9.87
C SER A 224 9.02 -8.16 -8.51
N PRO A 225 9.85 -7.96 -7.47
CA PRO A 225 9.55 -8.41 -6.10
C PRO A 225 8.29 -7.80 -5.51
N TYR A 226 8.10 -6.51 -5.68
CA TYR A 226 6.90 -5.79 -5.27
C TYR A 226 6.27 -5.10 -6.47
N VAL A 227 4.95 -5.02 -6.46
CA VAL A 227 4.18 -4.32 -7.49
C VAL A 227 3.16 -3.41 -6.81
N VAL A 228 3.29 -2.11 -7.05
CA VAL A 228 2.22 -1.15 -6.76
C VAL A 228 1.29 -1.08 -7.98
N PHE A 229 0.00 -1.05 -7.73
CA PHE A 229 -1.00 -0.98 -8.79
C PHE A 229 -2.14 -0.02 -8.42
N VAL A 230 -2.81 0.47 -9.46
CA VAL A 230 -4.10 1.15 -9.37
C VAL A 230 -5.09 0.38 -10.24
N ALA A 231 -6.15 -0.11 -9.63
CA ALA A 231 -7.22 -0.81 -10.32
C ALA A 231 -8.54 -0.03 -10.18
N GLN A 232 -9.33 0.01 -11.23
CA GLN A 232 -10.63 0.68 -11.28
C GLN A 232 -11.75 -0.35 -11.23
N ARG A 233 -12.74 -0.15 -10.35
CA ARG A 233 -14.00 -0.91 -10.38
C ARG A 233 -14.78 -0.59 -11.66
N GLU A 234 -15.11 -1.61 -12.45
CA GLU A 234 -15.96 -1.50 -13.66
C GLU A 234 -17.45 -1.50 -13.33
#